data_f13059f71a5af850e86103d7a37b7402
#
_entry.id   f13059f71a5af850e86103d7a37b7402
#
_cell.length_a   1.000
_cell.length_b   1.000
_cell.length_c   1.000
_cell.angle_alpha   90.00
_cell.angle_beta   90.00
_cell.angle_gamma   90.00
#
_symmetry.space_group_name_H-M   'P 1'
#
loop_
_entity.id
_entity.type
_entity.pdbx_description
1 polymer ?
#
loop_
_entity_poly.entity_id
_entity_poly.type
_entity_poly.pdbx_seq_one_letter_code
_entity_poly.pdbx_strand_id
1 'polypeptide(L)'
;MNRSQTIQRAGLATAALSCLAAMLSGCVTAPPPRPMPPPPPPPPAANIQVFAYPLRGQPPEQQDRDHYECSQWATQQTGFDPSAPGVPPHERVQVVSAGPPPGTNTALGAITGAVIGAAIGPHWNPAPTMLAGAMVGGAIGSSTDAANAQANAQAANAAAAQNRHIAAAQEQQASQYRRALAACLDGRGYSVK
;
A
#
# COMPACT_ATOMS: atom_id res chain seq x y z
N MET A 1 -37.39 -39.22 40.42
CA MET A 1 -36.57 -38.66 39.29
C MET A 1 -36.97 -39.43 38.05
N ASN A 2 -37.60 -38.70 37.08
CA ASN A 2 -38.34 -39.32 35.98
C ASN A 2 -37.42 -39.71 34.84
N ARG A 3 -37.42 -40.99 34.47
CA ARG A 3 -36.57 -41.58 33.41
C ARG A 3 -36.64 -40.79 32.07
N SER A 4 -37.78 -40.15 31.79
CA SER A 4 -37.99 -39.32 30.62
C SER A 4 -37.13 -38.04 30.59
N GLN A 5 -36.84 -37.43 31.74
CA GLN A 5 -36.03 -36.21 31.82
C GLN A 5 -34.54 -36.50 31.62
N THR A 6 -34.07 -37.69 31.93
CA THR A 6 -32.70 -38.10 31.76
C THR A 6 -32.39 -38.37 30.27
N ILE A 7 -33.34 -38.94 29.54
CA ILE A 7 -33.23 -39.23 28.13
C ILE A 7 -33.26 -37.91 27.31
N GLN A 8 -34.14 -36.96 27.71
CA GLN A 8 -34.21 -35.65 27.04
C GLN A 8 -32.92 -34.82 27.24
N ARG A 9 -32.32 -34.87 28.42
CA ARG A 9 -31.06 -34.17 28.69
C ARG A 9 -29.86 -34.77 27.95
N ALA A 10 -29.81 -36.09 27.80
CA ALA A 10 -28.77 -36.77 27.02
C ALA A 10 -28.90 -36.45 25.52
N GLY A 11 -30.15 -36.39 24.98
CA GLY A 11 -30.36 -36.04 23.57
C GLY A 11 -30.01 -34.59 23.23
N LEU A 12 -30.23 -33.64 24.13
CA LEU A 12 -29.87 -32.24 23.97
C LEU A 12 -28.34 -32.02 24.03
N ALA A 13 -27.64 -32.75 24.90
CA ALA A 13 -26.20 -32.67 25.02
C ALA A 13 -25.49 -33.23 23.79
N THR A 14 -25.97 -34.32 23.21
CA THR A 14 -25.41 -34.90 21.98
C THR A 14 -25.69 -34.02 20.75
N ALA A 15 -26.86 -33.39 20.65
CA ALA A 15 -27.19 -32.46 19.58
C ALA A 15 -26.32 -31.18 19.64
N ALA A 16 -26.07 -30.66 20.85
CA ALA A 16 -25.21 -29.49 21.04
C ALA A 16 -23.74 -29.81 20.68
N LEU A 17 -23.27 -31.00 21.03
CA LEU A 17 -21.90 -31.43 20.69
C LEU A 17 -21.70 -31.64 19.19
N SER A 18 -22.73 -32.15 18.49
CA SER A 18 -22.71 -32.33 17.03
C SER A 18 -22.72 -31.00 16.28
N CYS A 19 -23.47 -30.01 16.75
CA CYS A 19 -23.45 -28.65 16.17
C CYS A 19 -22.11 -27.96 16.38
N LEU A 20 -21.49 -28.13 17.55
CA LEU A 20 -20.16 -27.56 17.83
C LEU A 20 -19.08 -28.19 16.94
N ALA A 21 -19.11 -29.50 16.72
CA ALA A 21 -18.21 -30.19 15.82
C ALA A 21 -18.39 -29.76 14.35
N ALA A 22 -19.63 -29.50 13.92
CA ALA A 22 -19.93 -29.00 12.55
C ALA A 22 -19.43 -27.55 12.34
N MET A 23 -19.45 -26.73 13.39
CA MET A 23 -18.91 -25.35 13.31
C MET A 23 -17.38 -25.32 13.26
N LEU A 24 -16.69 -26.30 13.86
CA LEU A 24 -15.23 -26.39 13.80
C LEU A 24 -14.70 -26.98 12.47
N SER A 25 -15.57 -27.68 11.72
CA SER A 25 -15.21 -28.25 10.40
C SER A 25 -15.36 -27.25 9.25
N GLY A 26 -15.78 -26.02 9.52
CA GLY A 26 -15.73 -24.95 8.55
C GLY A 26 -14.27 -24.77 8.11
N CYS A 27 -13.87 -25.49 7.05
CA CYS A 27 -12.62 -25.19 6.37
C CYS A 27 -12.61 -23.69 6.10
N VAL A 28 -11.77 -22.97 6.81
CA VAL A 28 -11.36 -21.63 6.42
C VAL A 28 -10.60 -21.81 5.12
N THR A 29 -11.33 -21.89 4.04
CA THR A 29 -10.75 -21.75 2.70
C THR A 29 -10.22 -20.33 2.70
N ALA A 30 -8.90 -20.19 2.83
CA ALA A 30 -8.25 -18.90 2.67
C ALA A 30 -8.78 -18.30 1.35
N PRO A 31 -9.31 -17.08 1.37
CA PRO A 31 -9.73 -16.45 0.13
C PRO A 31 -8.56 -16.50 -0.85
N PRO A 32 -8.81 -16.80 -2.13
CA PRO A 32 -7.74 -16.82 -3.12
C PRO A 32 -6.95 -15.51 -3.01
N PRO A 33 -5.61 -15.57 -3.14
CA PRO A 33 -4.80 -14.36 -3.07
C PRO A 33 -5.38 -13.37 -4.08
N ARG A 34 -5.75 -12.18 -3.61
CA ARG A 34 -6.25 -11.14 -4.49
C ARG A 34 -5.17 -10.89 -5.54
N PRO A 35 -5.53 -10.79 -6.83
CA PRO A 35 -4.58 -10.39 -7.86
C PRO A 35 -3.90 -9.12 -7.36
N MET A 36 -2.58 -9.12 -7.30
CA MET A 36 -1.83 -7.90 -6.99
C MET A 36 -2.26 -6.83 -7.99
N PRO A 37 -2.63 -5.62 -7.54
CA PRO A 37 -2.86 -4.53 -8.46
C PRO A 37 -1.64 -4.40 -9.37
N PRO A 38 -1.83 -4.09 -10.67
CA PRO A 38 -0.70 -3.86 -11.56
C PRO A 38 0.24 -2.83 -10.92
N PRO A 39 1.57 -2.99 -11.07
CA PRO A 39 2.52 -2.02 -10.55
C PRO A 39 2.12 -0.62 -11.08
N PRO A 40 2.18 0.42 -10.23
CA PRO A 40 1.89 1.77 -10.68
C PRO A 40 2.81 2.11 -11.86
N PRO A 41 2.31 2.87 -12.85
CA PRO A 41 3.12 3.28 -13.98
C PRO A 41 4.40 3.95 -13.49
N PRO A 42 5.54 3.75 -14.20
CA PRO A 42 6.78 4.42 -13.85
C PRO A 42 6.51 5.93 -13.80
N PRO A 43 7.15 6.68 -12.87
CA PRO A 43 7.02 8.12 -12.86
C PRO A 43 7.47 8.67 -14.20
N PRO A 44 6.90 9.79 -14.63
CA PRO A 44 7.41 10.50 -15.79
C PRO A 44 8.91 10.74 -15.58
N ALA A 45 9.71 10.46 -16.60
CA ALA A 45 11.12 10.79 -16.60
C ALA A 45 11.27 12.29 -16.27
N ALA A 46 12.32 12.65 -15.52
CA ALA A 46 12.60 14.05 -15.22
C ALA A 46 12.62 14.84 -16.53
N ASN A 47 12.00 16.03 -16.54
CA ASN A 47 11.96 16.86 -17.74
C ASN A 47 13.39 17.38 -18.04
N ILE A 48 14.02 16.79 -19.03
CA ILE A 48 15.39 17.14 -19.48
C ILE A 48 15.39 17.97 -20.77
N GLN A 49 14.22 18.34 -21.30
CA GLN A 49 14.14 19.05 -22.56
C GLN A 49 14.78 20.44 -22.43
N VAL A 50 15.70 20.71 -23.37
CA VAL A 50 16.36 21.99 -23.54
C VAL A 50 16.20 22.37 -25.02
N PHE A 51 15.59 23.52 -25.26
CA PHE A 51 15.40 24.01 -26.62
C PHE A 51 16.61 24.87 -27.02
N ALA A 52 17.35 24.44 -28.03
CA ALA A 52 18.52 25.12 -28.55
C ALA A 52 18.28 25.60 -30.00
N TYR A 53 18.49 26.87 -30.24
CA TYR A 53 18.31 27.51 -31.58
C TYR A 53 19.68 27.90 -32.12
N PRO A 54 20.07 27.47 -33.35
CA PRO A 54 21.35 27.81 -33.96
C PRO A 54 21.40 29.32 -34.32
N LEU A 55 22.39 30.01 -33.77
CA LEU A 55 22.60 31.45 -34.06
C LEU A 55 23.48 31.70 -35.24
N ARG A 56 24.24 30.71 -35.71
CA ARG A 56 25.24 30.82 -36.78
C ARG A 56 24.87 30.05 -38.04
N GLY A 57 23.60 29.58 -38.12
CA GLY A 57 23.18 28.80 -39.27
C GLY A 57 23.80 27.39 -39.35
N GLN A 58 24.09 26.80 -38.22
CA GLN A 58 24.65 25.42 -38.12
C GLN A 58 23.73 24.44 -38.85
N PRO A 59 24.28 23.57 -39.74
CA PRO A 59 23.48 22.58 -40.44
C PRO A 59 22.98 21.49 -39.49
N PRO A 60 21.89 20.77 -39.82
CA PRO A 60 21.30 19.75 -38.93
C PRO A 60 22.28 18.70 -38.41
N GLU A 61 23.20 18.22 -39.25
CA GLU A 61 24.20 17.20 -38.86
C GLU A 61 25.17 17.74 -37.81
N GLN A 62 25.46 19.04 -37.84
CA GLN A 62 26.27 19.69 -36.81
C GLN A 62 25.46 19.89 -35.54
N GLN A 63 24.20 20.25 -35.63
CA GLN A 63 23.34 20.42 -34.48
C GLN A 63 23.19 19.09 -33.70
N ASP A 64 23.01 17.97 -34.39
CA ASP A 64 22.92 16.65 -33.79
C ASP A 64 24.22 16.25 -33.07
N ARG A 65 25.36 16.51 -33.70
CA ARG A 65 26.68 16.25 -33.13
C ARG A 65 26.93 17.12 -31.89
N ASP A 66 26.66 18.41 -31.99
CA ASP A 66 26.85 19.36 -30.89
C ASP A 66 25.96 19.00 -29.71
N HIS A 67 24.71 18.62 -29.98
CA HIS A 67 23.77 18.17 -28.96
C HIS A 67 24.25 16.89 -28.26
N TYR A 68 24.72 15.91 -29.04
CA TYR A 68 25.25 14.66 -28.50
C TYR A 68 26.47 14.88 -27.60
N GLU A 69 27.46 15.62 -28.09
CA GLU A 69 28.69 15.90 -27.35
C GLU A 69 28.42 16.72 -26.08
N CYS A 70 27.54 17.72 -26.16
CA CYS A 70 27.13 18.49 -24.99
C CYS A 70 26.34 17.66 -23.98
N SER A 71 25.53 16.73 -24.43
CA SER A 71 24.79 15.81 -23.52
C SER A 71 25.73 14.88 -22.78
N GLN A 72 26.71 14.31 -23.47
CA GLN A 72 27.77 13.49 -22.85
C GLN A 72 28.59 14.29 -21.82
N TRP A 73 29.01 15.50 -22.20
CA TRP A 73 29.74 16.37 -21.30
C TRP A 73 28.89 16.72 -20.05
N ALA A 74 27.63 17.08 -20.22
CA ALA A 74 26.71 17.38 -19.11
C ALA A 74 26.56 16.19 -18.19
N THR A 75 26.41 14.97 -18.73
CA THR A 75 26.35 13.72 -17.95
C THR A 75 27.62 13.50 -17.13
N GLN A 76 28.78 13.72 -17.72
CA GLN A 76 30.10 13.59 -17.02
C GLN A 76 30.24 14.62 -15.90
N GLN A 77 29.78 15.85 -16.11
CA GLN A 77 29.86 16.93 -15.12
C GLN A 77 28.93 16.77 -13.96
N THR A 78 27.76 16.23 -14.20
CA THR A 78 26.67 16.17 -13.19
C THR A 78 26.44 14.78 -12.59
N GLY A 79 26.97 13.74 -13.24
CA GLY A 79 26.69 12.34 -12.88
C GLY A 79 25.25 11.92 -13.17
N PHE A 80 24.44 12.78 -13.79
CA PHE A 80 23.07 12.48 -14.14
C PHE A 80 22.95 11.94 -15.55
N ASP A 81 22.47 10.70 -15.69
CA ASP A 81 22.21 10.09 -17.00
C ASP A 81 20.72 10.19 -17.33
N PRO A 82 20.33 11.00 -18.33
CA PRO A 82 18.94 11.15 -18.71
C PRO A 82 18.33 9.91 -19.36
N SER A 83 19.15 8.99 -19.86
CA SER A 83 18.70 7.72 -20.44
C SER A 83 18.46 6.65 -19.39
N ALA A 84 18.97 6.85 -18.16
CA ALA A 84 18.71 5.95 -17.07
C ALA A 84 17.21 5.95 -16.71
N PRO A 85 16.61 4.77 -16.46
CA PRO A 85 15.24 4.72 -16.01
C PRO A 85 15.10 5.55 -14.72
N GLY A 86 14.03 6.30 -14.60
CA GLY A 86 13.73 7.07 -13.38
C GLY A 86 13.76 6.20 -12.12
N VAL A 87 13.49 6.76 -10.92
CA VAL A 87 13.61 6.01 -9.65
C VAL A 87 13.14 4.57 -9.80
N PRO A 88 14.03 3.58 -9.71
CA PRO A 88 13.64 2.18 -9.80
C PRO A 88 12.52 1.88 -8.80
N PRO A 89 11.57 0.99 -9.12
CA PRO A 89 10.48 0.63 -8.22
C PRO A 89 10.95 0.19 -6.82
N HIS A 90 12.14 -0.41 -6.72
CA HIS A 90 12.73 -0.86 -5.46
C HIS A 90 13.28 0.28 -4.58
N GLU A 91 13.53 1.46 -5.14
CA GLU A 91 13.95 2.63 -4.35
C GLU A 91 12.77 3.41 -3.79
N ARG A 92 11.55 3.13 -4.26
CA ARG A 92 10.34 3.74 -3.72
C ARG A 92 9.89 3.00 -2.48
N VAL A 93 9.61 3.77 -1.46
CA VAL A 93 8.99 3.22 -0.25
C VAL A 93 7.56 2.83 -0.57
N GLN A 94 7.29 1.53 -0.49
CA GLN A 94 5.94 0.97 -0.60
C GLN A 94 5.45 0.62 0.80
N VAL A 95 4.23 1.03 1.11
CA VAL A 95 3.58 0.64 2.36
C VAL A 95 2.77 -0.61 2.11
N VAL A 96 3.16 -1.68 2.77
CA VAL A 96 2.32 -2.88 2.89
C VAL A 96 1.43 -2.68 4.12
N SER A 97 0.12 -2.70 3.93
CA SER A 97 -0.83 -2.58 5.03
C SER A 97 -0.60 -3.69 6.04
N ALA A 98 -0.32 -3.31 7.28
CA ALA A 98 -0.20 -4.25 8.39
C ALA A 98 -1.59 -4.57 8.93
N GLY A 99 -1.83 -5.86 9.18
CA GLY A 99 -3.06 -6.34 9.80
C GLY A 99 -4.12 -6.86 8.83
N PRO A 100 -5.16 -7.46 9.38
CA PRO A 100 -6.28 -7.99 8.61
C PRO A 100 -7.10 -6.87 7.95
N PRO A 101 -7.95 -7.19 6.95
CA PRO A 101 -8.83 -6.22 6.32
C PRO A 101 -9.69 -5.46 7.35
N PRO A 102 -10.03 -4.19 7.10
CA PRO A 102 -10.89 -3.40 7.99
C PRO A 102 -12.18 -4.12 8.34
N GLY A 103 -12.58 -4.07 9.61
CA GLY A 103 -13.79 -4.74 10.12
C GLY A 103 -13.60 -6.21 10.54
N THR A 104 -12.45 -6.83 10.23
CA THR A 104 -12.20 -8.23 10.60
C THR A 104 -12.15 -8.40 12.12
N ASN A 105 -11.44 -7.53 12.83
CA ASN A 105 -11.34 -7.60 14.29
C ASN A 105 -12.68 -7.28 14.94
N THR A 106 -13.46 -6.36 14.38
CA THR A 106 -14.82 -6.06 14.81
C THR A 106 -15.71 -7.29 14.71
N ALA A 107 -15.70 -7.97 13.57
CA ALA A 107 -16.51 -9.18 13.34
C ALA A 107 -16.07 -10.33 14.27
N LEU A 108 -14.79 -10.60 14.37
CA LEU A 108 -14.26 -11.64 15.26
C LEU A 108 -14.57 -11.33 16.72
N GLY A 109 -14.41 -10.09 17.15
CA GLY A 109 -14.74 -9.65 18.50
C GLY A 109 -16.22 -9.84 18.82
N ALA A 110 -17.11 -9.47 17.92
CA ALA A 110 -18.55 -9.65 18.09
C ALA A 110 -18.94 -11.14 18.18
N ILE A 111 -18.41 -11.99 17.32
CA ILE A 111 -18.67 -13.43 17.34
C ILE A 111 -18.15 -14.05 18.64
N THR A 112 -16.91 -13.76 19.01
CA THR A 112 -16.30 -14.29 20.24
C THR A 112 -17.05 -13.80 21.47
N GLY A 113 -17.41 -12.54 21.53
CA GLY A 113 -18.20 -11.97 22.62
C GLY A 113 -19.58 -12.60 22.74
N ALA A 114 -20.25 -12.86 21.61
CA ALA A 114 -21.54 -13.56 21.61
C ALA A 114 -21.44 -14.98 22.19
N VAL A 115 -20.41 -15.74 21.83
CA VAL A 115 -20.18 -17.10 22.33
C VAL A 115 -19.93 -17.07 23.84
N ILE A 116 -19.10 -16.16 24.33
CA ILE A 116 -18.83 -16.00 25.77
C ILE A 116 -20.12 -15.58 26.49
N GLY A 117 -20.86 -14.61 25.95
CA GLY A 117 -22.13 -14.16 26.51
C GLY A 117 -23.17 -15.28 26.60
N ALA A 118 -23.21 -16.20 25.62
CA ALA A 118 -24.06 -17.36 25.67
C ALA A 118 -23.67 -18.36 26.79
N ALA A 119 -22.35 -18.54 26.99
CA ALA A 119 -21.82 -19.50 27.97
C ALA A 119 -22.07 -19.08 29.42
N ILE A 120 -22.03 -17.78 29.71
CA ILE A 120 -22.22 -17.24 31.06
C ILE A 120 -23.67 -16.81 31.34
N GLY A 121 -24.52 -16.76 30.31
CA GLY A 121 -25.92 -16.36 30.42
C GLY A 121 -26.83 -17.44 30.99
N PRO A 122 -28.07 -17.08 31.40
CA PRO A 122 -29.02 -18.03 31.88
C PRO A 122 -29.45 -19.00 30.77
N HIS A 123 -29.44 -20.31 31.08
CA HIS A 123 -29.73 -21.36 30.09
C HIS A 123 -31.16 -21.32 29.50
N TRP A 124 -32.10 -20.64 30.15
CA TRP A 124 -33.50 -20.53 29.68
C TRP A 124 -33.67 -19.38 28.66
N ASN A 125 -32.81 -18.36 28.68
CA ASN A 125 -32.82 -17.28 27.72
C ASN A 125 -31.42 -16.66 27.53
N PRO A 126 -30.56 -17.22 26.70
CA PRO A 126 -29.19 -16.72 26.49
C PRO A 126 -29.15 -15.48 25.57
N ALA A 127 -30.22 -15.16 24.87
CA ALA A 127 -30.22 -14.12 23.85
C ALA A 127 -29.72 -12.73 24.32
N PRO A 128 -30.19 -12.19 25.48
CA PRO A 128 -29.70 -10.88 25.92
C PRO A 128 -28.22 -10.85 26.29
N THR A 129 -27.68 -11.94 26.86
CA THR A 129 -26.26 -12.04 27.21
C THR A 129 -25.39 -12.28 25.99
N MET A 130 -25.84 -13.01 24.97
CA MET A 130 -25.19 -13.13 23.68
C MET A 130 -25.10 -11.77 23.00
N LEU A 131 -26.18 -10.99 22.97
CA LEU A 131 -26.20 -9.67 22.34
C LEU A 131 -25.28 -8.69 23.08
N ALA A 132 -25.31 -8.67 24.41
CA ALA A 132 -24.40 -7.85 25.21
C ALA A 132 -22.94 -8.21 24.98
N GLY A 133 -22.62 -9.51 24.95
CA GLY A 133 -21.28 -10.00 24.64
C GLY A 133 -20.82 -9.61 23.23
N ALA A 134 -21.70 -9.73 22.22
CA ALA A 134 -21.42 -9.32 20.85
C ALA A 134 -21.14 -7.82 20.75
N MET A 135 -21.90 -6.97 21.44
CA MET A 135 -21.67 -5.52 21.45
C MET A 135 -20.34 -5.16 22.09
N VAL A 136 -19.99 -5.73 23.23
CA VAL A 136 -18.70 -5.48 23.91
C VAL A 136 -17.55 -5.97 23.07
N GLY A 137 -17.60 -7.20 22.57
CA GLY A 137 -16.57 -7.78 21.71
C GLY A 137 -16.39 -7.01 20.40
N GLY A 138 -17.50 -6.59 19.79
CA GLY A 138 -17.47 -5.76 18.59
C GLY A 138 -16.85 -4.37 18.84
N ALA A 139 -17.14 -3.75 19.97
CA ALA A 139 -16.54 -2.46 20.35
C ALA A 139 -15.03 -2.56 20.56
N ILE A 140 -14.53 -3.63 21.20
CA ILE A 140 -13.11 -3.88 21.36
C ILE A 140 -12.46 -4.14 20.00
N GLY A 141 -13.08 -4.96 19.14
CA GLY A 141 -12.59 -5.23 17.79
C GLY A 141 -12.53 -3.97 16.92
N SER A 142 -13.51 -3.10 17.01
CA SER A 142 -13.55 -1.85 16.24
C SER A 142 -12.45 -0.87 16.66
N SER A 143 -12.11 -0.81 17.94
CA SER A 143 -10.97 0.02 18.40
C SER A 143 -9.63 -0.47 17.85
N THR A 144 -9.47 -1.79 17.72
CA THR A 144 -8.28 -2.39 17.10
C THR A 144 -8.22 -2.09 15.59
N ASP A 145 -9.35 -2.19 14.89
CA ASP A 145 -9.44 -1.84 13.47
C ASP A 145 -9.12 -0.35 13.24
N ALA A 146 -9.60 0.54 14.10
CA ALA A 146 -9.29 1.97 14.05
C ALA A 146 -7.79 2.26 14.29
N ALA A 147 -7.19 1.60 15.28
CA ALA A 147 -5.75 1.74 15.54
C ALA A 147 -4.90 1.27 14.35
N ASN A 148 -5.25 0.14 13.73
CA ASN A 148 -4.58 -0.36 12.53
C ASN A 148 -4.73 0.60 11.35
N ALA A 149 -5.92 1.18 11.16
CA ALA A 149 -6.17 2.16 10.11
C ALA A 149 -5.32 3.43 10.30
N GLN A 150 -5.20 3.92 11.54
CA GLN A 150 -4.33 5.06 11.86
C GLN A 150 -2.86 4.76 11.62
N ALA A 151 -2.36 3.61 12.05
CA ALA A 151 -0.98 3.19 11.82
C ALA A 151 -0.67 3.09 10.31
N ASN A 152 -1.57 2.49 9.53
CA ASN A 152 -1.41 2.39 8.07
C ASN A 152 -1.42 3.77 7.41
N ALA A 153 -2.27 4.70 7.86
CA ALA A 153 -2.31 6.08 7.34
C ALA A 153 -1.01 6.84 7.66
N GLN A 154 -0.47 6.69 8.87
CA GLN A 154 0.81 7.30 9.26
C GLN A 154 1.96 6.74 8.41
N ALA A 155 2.03 5.42 8.23
CA ALA A 155 3.02 4.77 7.39
C ALA A 155 2.93 5.23 5.92
N ALA A 156 1.72 5.35 5.38
CA ALA A 156 1.47 5.86 4.04
C ALA A 156 1.95 7.32 3.88
N ASN A 157 1.66 8.18 4.87
CA ASN A 157 2.11 9.57 4.87
C ASN A 157 3.63 9.69 4.95
N ALA A 158 4.29 8.88 5.79
CA ALA A 158 5.74 8.83 5.89
C ALA A 158 6.39 8.37 4.58
N ALA A 159 5.87 7.32 3.96
CA ALA A 159 6.34 6.84 2.67
C ALA A 159 6.14 7.89 1.55
N ALA A 160 5.00 8.56 1.53
CA ALA A 160 4.74 9.64 0.58
C ALA A 160 5.69 10.83 0.77
N ALA A 161 6.04 11.18 2.00
CA ALA A 161 7.03 12.20 2.29
C ALA A 161 8.42 11.79 1.77
N GLN A 162 8.86 10.58 2.07
CA GLN A 162 10.13 10.06 1.60
C GLN A 162 10.21 10.00 0.07
N ASN A 163 9.16 9.52 -0.59
CA ASN A 163 9.10 9.49 -2.05
C ASN A 163 9.15 10.89 -2.67
N ARG A 164 8.57 11.91 -2.00
CA ARG A 164 8.71 13.31 -2.44
C ARG A 164 10.14 13.81 -2.32
N HIS A 165 10.87 13.46 -1.26
CA HIS A 165 12.28 13.81 -1.12
C HIS A 165 13.14 13.18 -2.21
N ILE A 166 12.92 11.91 -2.52
CA ILE A 166 13.61 11.21 -3.61
C ILE A 166 13.34 11.92 -4.96
N ALA A 167 12.08 12.23 -5.24
CA ALA A 167 11.70 12.94 -6.48
C ALA A 167 12.32 14.35 -6.55
N ALA A 168 12.36 15.09 -5.44
CA ALA A 168 12.98 16.40 -5.39
C ALA A 168 14.50 16.34 -5.62
N ALA A 169 15.19 15.34 -5.07
CA ALA A 169 16.61 15.13 -5.31
C ALA A 169 16.92 14.84 -6.79
N GLN A 170 16.08 14.01 -7.43
CA GLN A 170 16.21 13.75 -8.87
C GLN A 170 15.96 14.99 -9.73
N GLU A 171 14.95 15.79 -9.40
CA GLU A 171 14.69 17.04 -10.12
C GLU A 171 15.85 18.04 -9.96
N GLN A 172 16.48 18.07 -8.80
CA GLN A 172 17.69 18.88 -8.60
C GLN A 172 18.84 18.42 -9.52
N GLN A 173 19.08 17.12 -9.62
CA GLN A 173 20.10 16.58 -10.52
C GLN A 173 19.76 16.86 -11.99
N ALA A 174 18.51 16.64 -12.38
CA ALA A 174 18.04 16.97 -13.73
C ALA A 174 18.19 18.46 -14.05
N SER A 175 17.95 19.35 -13.08
CA SER A 175 18.11 20.79 -13.26
C SER A 175 19.58 21.20 -13.42
N GLN A 176 20.50 20.51 -12.73
CA GLN A 176 21.94 20.71 -12.91
C GLN A 176 22.39 20.26 -14.30
N TYR A 177 21.88 19.09 -14.74
CA TYR A 177 22.14 18.58 -16.10
C TYR A 177 21.65 19.57 -17.17
N ARG A 178 20.41 20.06 -17.07
CA ARG A 178 19.89 21.06 -18.01
C ARG A 178 20.77 22.31 -18.08
N ARG A 179 21.24 22.80 -16.93
CA ARG A 179 22.14 23.96 -16.87
C ARG A 179 23.50 23.67 -17.52
N ALA A 180 24.08 22.51 -17.28
CA ALA A 180 25.34 22.12 -17.90
C ALA A 180 25.18 21.97 -19.42
N LEU A 181 24.12 21.29 -19.87
CA LEU A 181 23.83 21.15 -21.31
C LEU A 181 23.61 22.50 -21.96
N ALA A 182 22.85 23.39 -21.35
CA ALA A 182 22.61 24.73 -21.85
C ALA A 182 23.91 25.54 -21.98
N ALA A 183 24.79 25.51 -20.97
CA ALA A 183 26.08 26.20 -20.99
C ALA A 183 27.00 25.69 -22.11
N CYS A 184 27.05 24.38 -22.36
CA CYS A 184 27.81 23.81 -23.46
C CYS A 184 27.28 24.26 -24.82
N LEU A 185 25.97 24.21 -25.03
CA LEU A 185 25.32 24.61 -26.29
C LEU A 185 25.47 26.12 -26.54
N ASP A 186 25.35 26.96 -25.50
CA ASP A 186 25.56 28.40 -25.61
C ASP A 186 26.99 28.70 -26.05
N GLY A 187 28.01 28.04 -25.47
CA GLY A 187 29.42 28.14 -25.88
C GLY A 187 29.66 27.75 -27.35
N ARG A 188 28.78 26.89 -27.92
CA ARG A 188 28.84 26.49 -29.32
C ARG A 188 28.03 27.41 -30.26
N GLY A 189 27.38 28.44 -29.72
CA GLY A 189 26.65 29.44 -30.49
C GLY A 189 25.17 29.06 -30.76
N TYR A 190 24.55 28.42 -29.78
CA TYR A 190 23.11 28.22 -29.75
C TYR A 190 22.46 29.17 -28.73
N SER A 191 21.28 29.63 -29.01
CA SER A 191 20.43 30.29 -28.02
C SER A 191 19.61 29.22 -27.30
N VAL A 192 19.73 29.13 -25.98
CA VAL A 192 19.10 28.10 -25.17
C VAL A 192 17.98 28.71 -24.33
N LYS A 193 16.81 28.07 -24.30
CA LYS A 193 15.65 28.48 -23.49
C LYS A 193 15.08 27.31 -22.69
#